data_26e01c0a7b6c5f9d98a1e1cd8541bea3
#
_entry.id   26e01c0a7b6c5f9d98a1e1cd8541bea3
#
_cell.length_a   1.000
_cell.length_b   1.000
_cell.length_c   1.000
_cell.angle_alpha   90.00
_cell.angle_beta   90.00
_cell.angle_gamma   90.00
#
_symmetry.space_group_name_H-M   'P 1'
#
loop_
_entity.id
_entity.type
_entity.pdbx_description
1 polymer ?
#
loop_
_entity_poly.entity_id
_entity_poly.type
_entity_poly.pdbx_seq_one_letter_code
_entity_poly.pdbx_strand_id
1 'polypeptide(L)'
;IVFLSFTVTSQEIEEVVVTATKKAESIQDLAVSIEAVTAELLDENQIYDVSDLAETIPGLETSKVIGSGSGWTIRGMGSFGIGAGVIASVVTAVNGHSVNDSVLADTGFFDLERVEVLKGPQGTLYGRNAANGVINLITARPTSEFGGDYTVDVGTYGAVKTTAVVNMPFSDNLRTRLAVLSNKRDGMVTNTVTGKEFDDRNDTAFRLSVDYDFSCLLYTSPSPRDVEES
;
A
#
# COMPACT_ATOMS: atom_id res chain seq x y z
N ILE A 1 -7.84 -44.63 -34.76
CA ILE A 1 -7.88 -43.15 -34.57
C ILE A 1 -8.17 -42.93 -33.10
N VAL A 2 -7.14 -42.51 -32.35
CA VAL A 2 -7.28 -42.16 -30.91
C VAL A 2 -7.56 -40.66 -30.82
N PHE A 3 -8.73 -40.29 -30.34
CA PHE A 3 -9.06 -38.92 -30.00
C PHE A 3 -8.47 -38.60 -28.62
N LEU A 4 -7.42 -37.77 -28.54
CA LEU A 4 -6.99 -37.13 -27.31
C LEU A 4 -7.91 -35.94 -27.04
N SER A 5 -8.76 -36.05 -26.02
CA SER A 5 -9.53 -34.94 -25.50
C SER A 5 -8.61 -34.09 -24.62
N PHE A 6 -8.25 -32.90 -25.07
CA PHE A 6 -7.61 -31.88 -24.20
C PHE A 6 -8.73 -31.19 -23.40
N THR A 7 -8.73 -31.39 -22.09
CA THR A 7 -9.49 -30.54 -21.17
C THR A 7 -8.75 -29.20 -21.03
N VAL A 8 -9.31 -28.15 -21.61
CA VAL A 8 -8.89 -26.77 -21.34
C VAL A 8 -9.43 -26.41 -19.97
N THR A 9 -8.56 -26.36 -18.98
CA THR A 9 -8.89 -25.79 -17.66
C THR A 9 -8.98 -24.27 -17.87
N SER A 10 -10.18 -23.72 -17.80
CA SER A 10 -10.38 -22.26 -17.72
C SER A 10 -9.72 -21.80 -16.43
N GLN A 11 -8.66 -21.00 -16.51
CA GLN A 11 -8.18 -20.24 -15.36
C GLN A 11 -9.27 -19.22 -15.03
N GLU A 12 -9.86 -19.36 -13.86
CA GLU A 12 -10.76 -18.37 -13.30
C GLU A 12 -9.92 -17.10 -13.06
N ILE A 13 -10.26 -16.04 -13.77
CA ILE A 13 -9.58 -14.75 -13.58
C ILE A 13 -10.09 -14.22 -12.26
N GLU A 14 -9.22 -14.12 -11.28
CA GLU A 14 -9.53 -13.54 -9.97
C GLU A 14 -9.99 -12.09 -10.18
N GLU A 15 -11.22 -11.81 -9.76
CA GLU A 15 -11.81 -10.48 -9.88
C GLU A 15 -11.19 -9.56 -8.82
N VAL A 16 -10.36 -8.61 -9.25
CA VAL A 16 -9.76 -7.62 -8.36
C VAL A 16 -10.74 -6.48 -8.13
N VAL A 17 -11.25 -6.37 -6.91
CA VAL A 17 -12.11 -5.27 -6.46
C VAL A 17 -11.25 -4.14 -5.91
N VAL A 18 -11.47 -2.92 -6.40
CA VAL A 18 -10.76 -1.71 -5.99
C VAL A 18 -11.70 -0.70 -5.34
N THR A 19 -11.15 0.15 -4.49
CA THR A 19 -11.91 1.13 -3.70
C THR A 19 -11.45 2.58 -3.89
N ALA A 20 -10.47 2.79 -4.78
CA ALA A 20 -9.91 4.10 -5.03
C ALA A 20 -10.91 5.10 -5.66
N THR A 21 -11.99 4.64 -6.26
CA THR A 21 -13.11 5.47 -6.73
C THR A 21 -14.09 5.87 -5.62
N LYS A 22 -13.81 5.51 -4.36
CA LYS A 22 -14.69 5.63 -3.18
C LYS A 22 -15.90 4.69 -3.21
N LYS A 23 -15.89 3.73 -4.12
CA LYS A 23 -16.83 2.63 -4.21
C LYS A 23 -16.06 1.34 -4.45
N ALA A 24 -16.61 0.23 -3.97
CA ALA A 24 -16.06 -1.09 -4.28
C ALA A 24 -16.57 -1.53 -5.66
N GLU A 25 -15.69 -1.49 -6.66
CA GLU A 25 -16.03 -1.81 -8.04
C GLU A 25 -14.95 -2.73 -8.62
N SER A 26 -15.35 -3.58 -9.58
CA SER A 26 -14.39 -4.38 -10.34
C SER A 26 -13.47 -3.49 -11.15
N ILE A 27 -12.19 -3.79 -11.15
CA ILE A 27 -11.20 -3.04 -11.94
C ILE A 27 -11.55 -3.01 -13.43
N GLN A 28 -12.26 -4.02 -13.92
CA GLN A 28 -12.66 -4.15 -15.32
C GLN A 28 -13.82 -3.23 -15.72
N ASP A 29 -14.63 -2.82 -14.75
CA ASP A 29 -15.81 -1.97 -14.97
C ASP A 29 -15.49 -0.47 -14.88
N LEU A 30 -14.28 -0.13 -14.47
CA LEU A 30 -13.87 1.26 -14.27
C LEU A 30 -13.43 1.94 -15.56
N ALA A 31 -13.96 3.14 -15.81
CA ALA A 31 -13.57 3.99 -16.93
C ALA A 31 -12.25 4.77 -16.69
N VAL A 32 -11.51 4.43 -15.65
CA VAL A 32 -10.22 5.05 -15.29
C VAL A 32 -9.08 4.04 -15.40
N SER A 33 -7.88 4.55 -15.74
CA SER A 33 -6.68 3.73 -15.76
C SER A 33 -6.24 3.49 -14.33
N ILE A 34 -6.47 2.29 -13.82
CA ILE A 34 -6.09 1.86 -12.49
C ILE A 34 -5.26 0.59 -12.55
N GLU A 35 -4.29 0.48 -11.68
CA GLU A 35 -3.54 -0.74 -11.42
C GLU A 35 -3.64 -1.07 -9.93
N ALA A 36 -3.88 -2.34 -9.61
CA ALA A 36 -3.91 -2.83 -8.26
C ALA A 36 -2.85 -3.92 -8.09
N VAL A 37 -2.05 -3.79 -7.03
CA VAL A 37 -1.06 -4.77 -6.62
C VAL A 37 -1.53 -5.36 -5.31
N THR A 38 -1.88 -6.64 -5.29
CA THR A 38 -2.39 -7.36 -4.11
C THR A 38 -1.27 -7.66 -3.12
N ALA A 39 -1.62 -8.08 -1.90
CA ALA A 39 -0.66 -8.46 -0.87
C ALA A 39 0.30 -9.56 -1.35
N GLU A 40 -0.24 -10.56 -2.06
CA GLU A 40 0.53 -11.66 -2.63
C GLU A 40 1.56 -11.16 -3.64
N LEU A 41 1.15 -10.26 -4.54
CA LEU A 41 2.06 -9.67 -5.53
C LEU A 41 3.10 -8.75 -4.89
N LEU A 42 2.74 -8.05 -3.79
CA LEU A 42 3.70 -7.25 -3.02
C LEU A 42 4.79 -8.13 -2.41
N ASP A 43 4.40 -9.28 -1.84
CA ASP A 43 5.34 -10.22 -1.22
C ASP A 43 6.18 -10.97 -2.27
N GLU A 44 5.57 -11.48 -3.33
CA GLU A 44 6.26 -12.20 -4.41
C GLU A 44 7.32 -11.34 -5.11
N ASN A 45 7.01 -10.06 -5.34
CA ASN A 45 7.92 -9.12 -5.97
C ASN A 45 8.81 -8.37 -4.97
N GLN A 46 8.73 -8.69 -3.68
CA GLN A 46 9.50 -8.05 -2.61
C GLN A 46 9.33 -6.51 -2.59
N ILE A 47 8.12 -6.04 -2.78
CA ILE A 47 7.78 -4.60 -2.79
C ILE A 47 7.59 -4.15 -1.33
N TYR A 48 8.60 -3.52 -0.78
CA TYR A 48 8.63 -3.11 0.62
C TYR A 48 8.63 -1.61 0.83
N ASP A 49 8.82 -0.87 -0.24
CA ASP A 49 8.78 0.59 -0.20
C ASP A 49 8.28 1.20 -1.52
N VAL A 50 8.25 2.51 -1.52
CA VAL A 50 7.81 3.35 -2.64
C VAL A 50 8.64 3.13 -3.90
N SER A 51 9.94 2.84 -3.75
CA SER A 51 10.86 2.66 -4.88
C SER A 51 10.59 1.34 -5.58
N ASP A 52 10.39 0.29 -4.80
CA ASP A 52 10.09 -1.05 -5.31
C ASP A 52 8.77 -1.04 -6.10
N LEU A 53 7.76 -0.32 -5.56
CA LEU A 53 6.47 -0.15 -6.25
C LEU A 53 6.64 0.55 -7.61
N ALA A 54 7.49 1.58 -7.68
CA ALA A 54 7.75 2.32 -8.91
C ALA A 54 8.44 1.46 -9.98
N GLU A 55 9.25 0.48 -9.58
CA GLU A 55 9.88 -0.47 -10.51
C GLU A 55 8.87 -1.48 -11.09
N THR A 56 7.78 -1.73 -10.37
CA THR A 56 6.77 -2.72 -10.75
C THR A 56 5.68 -2.13 -11.65
N ILE A 57 5.29 -0.88 -11.43
CA ILE A 57 4.16 -0.26 -12.12
C ILE A 57 4.62 0.61 -13.30
N PRO A 58 4.27 0.28 -14.54
CA PRO A 58 4.67 1.06 -15.72
C PRO A 58 4.22 2.52 -15.64
N GLY A 59 5.18 3.43 -15.85
CA GLY A 59 4.93 4.87 -15.83
C GLY A 59 4.71 5.48 -14.45
N LEU A 60 4.95 4.72 -13.38
CA LEU A 60 5.13 5.24 -12.04
C LEU A 60 6.64 5.41 -11.80
N GLU A 61 7.04 6.56 -11.33
CA GLU A 61 8.42 6.87 -10.97
C GLU A 61 8.45 7.52 -9.60
N THR A 62 9.53 7.31 -8.89
CA THR A 62 9.76 7.95 -7.59
C THR A 62 11.09 8.65 -7.56
N SER A 63 11.17 9.70 -6.78
CA SER A 63 12.41 10.38 -6.46
C SER A 63 12.50 10.62 -4.97
N LYS A 64 13.54 10.07 -4.35
CA LYS A 64 13.83 10.33 -2.93
C LYS A 64 14.58 11.65 -2.83
N VAL A 65 14.03 12.56 -2.03
CA VAL A 65 14.68 13.83 -1.70
C VAL A 65 15.17 13.73 -0.26
N ILE A 66 16.48 13.85 -0.09
CA ILE A 66 17.12 13.75 1.23
C ILE A 66 16.47 14.74 2.20
N GLY A 67 15.91 14.23 3.29
CA GLY A 67 15.27 15.02 4.34
C GLY A 67 13.85 15.49 4.05
N SER A 68 13.24 15.07 2.93
CA SER A 68 11.89 15.53 2.54
C SER A 68 10.95 14.39 2.12
N GLY A 69 11.41 13.13 2.22
CA GLY A 69 10.63 11.95 1.80
C GLY A 69 10.63 11.74 0.27
N SER A 70 9.72 10.90 -0.19
CA SER A 70 9.62 10.52 -1.60
C SER A 70 8.57 11.34 -2.35
N GLY A 71 8.90 11.70 -3.59
CA GLY A 71 7.95 12.31 -4.53
C GLY A 71 7.56 11.31 -5.62
N TRP A 72 6.34 11.43 -6.11
CA TRP A 72 5.80 10.57 -7.14
C TRP A 72 5.62 11.27 -8.47
N THR A 73 5.90 10.53 -9.55
CA THR A 73 5.60 10.94 -10.92
C THR A 73 4.78 9.85 -11.59
N ILE A 74 3.68 10.21 -12.21
CA ILE A 74 2.87 9.30 -13.03
C ILE A 74 2.89 9.79 -14.46
N ARG A 75 3.32 8.95 -15.40
CA ARG A 75 3.45 9.28 -16.83
C ARG A 75 4.32 10.51 -17.09
N GLY A 76 5.43 10.63 -16.34
CA GLY A 76 6.34 11.77 -16.42
C GLY A 76 5.82 13.08 -15.84
N MET A 77 4.64 13.08 -15.21
CA MET A 77 4.05 14.25 -14.57
C MET A 77 4.04 14.08 -13.05
N GLY A 78 4.70 14.96 -12.36
CA GLY A 78 4.83 14.92 -10.90
C GLY A 78 5.36 16.22 -10.36
N SER A 79 5.36 16.37 -9.06
CA SER A 79 5.98 17.50 -8.38
C SER A 79 7.06 16.97 -7.47
N PHE A 80 8.30 17.33 -7.80
CA PHE A 80 9.44 17.12 -6.93
C PHE A 80 9.80 18.47 -6.33
N GLY A 81 9.74 18.62 -5.04
CA GLY A 81 10.14 19.88 -4.45
C GLY A 81 10.37 19.79 -2.96
N ILE A 82 11.39 20.53 -2.53
CA ILE A 82 11.71 20.74 -1.13
C ILE A 82 11.14 22.09 -0.73
N GLY A 83 10.20 22.11 0.20
CA GLY A 83 9.72 23.34 0.81
C GLY A 83 8.21 23.41 1.04
N ALA A 84 7.81 24.26 1.96
CA ALA A 84 6.42 24.43 2.41
C ALA A 84 5.43 24.92 1.33
N GLY A 85 5.91 25.32 0.15
CA GLY A 85 5.08 25.77 -0.97
C GLY A 85 4.93 24.76 -2.11
N VAL A 86 5.59 23.61 -2.02
CA VAL A 86 5.50 22.60 -3.07
C VAL A 86 4.25 21.76 -2.86
N ILE A 87 3.38 21.77 -3.84
CA ILE A 87 2.16 20.99 -3.84
C ILE A 87 2.40 19.76 -4.69
N ALA A 88 2.29 18.58 -4.11
CA ALA A 88 2.33 17.33 -4.84
C ALA A 88 1.16 17.29 -5.85
N SER A 89 1.41 16.78 -7.05
CA SER A 89 0.39 16.57 -8.08
C SER A 89 -0.07 15.12 -8.18
N VAL A 90 0.62 14.22 -7.47
CA VAL A 90 0.20 12.86 -7.18
C VAL A 90 -0.05 12.76 -5.68
N VAL A 91 -1.24 12.33 -5.31
CA VAL A 91 -1.65 12.21 -3.90
C VAL A 91 -1.37 10.79 -3.41
N THR A 92 -0.75 10.69 -2.24
CA THR A 92 -0.75 9.44 -1.47
C THR A 92 -1.97 9.43 -0.55
N ALA A 93 -2.68 8.33 -0.53
CA ALA A 93 -3.81 8.10 0.35
C ALA A 93 -3.65 6.80 1.12
N VAL A 94 -4.21 6.73 2.32
CA VAL A 94 -4.32 5.51 3.11
C VAL A 94 -5.80 5.28 3.38
N ASN A 95 -6.31 4.12 2.97
CA ASN A 95 -7.74 3.78 3.06
C ASN A 95 -8.65 4.90 2.50
N GLY A 96 -8.24 5.46 1.36
CA GLY A 96 -8.98 6.54 0.71
C GLY A 96 -8.82 7.93 1.32
N HIS A 97 -8.07 8.10 2.40
CA HIS A 97 -7.82 9.40 3.02
C HIS A 97 -6.47 9.96 2.56
N SER A 98 -6.47 11.15 1.98
CA SER A 98 -5.25 11.79 1.49
C SER A 98 -4.27 12.07 2.64
N VAL A 99 -3.03 11.62 2.48
CA VAL A 99 -1.93 11.87 3.40
C VAL A 99 -0.97 12.83 2.72
N ASN A 100 -0.77 14.00 3.32
CA ASN A 100 0.14 15.02 2.76
C ASN A 100 1.58 14.92 3.30
N ASP A 101 1.88 13.83 3.99
CA ASP A 101 3.20 13.58 4.58
C ASP A 101 3.90 12.47 3.79
N SER A 102 4.97 12.84 3.10
CA SER A 102 5.77 11.91 2.31
C SER A 102 6.52 10.88 3.17
N VAL A 103 6.81 11.21 4.43
CA VAL A 103 7.44 10.26 5.37
C VAL A 103 6.44 9.18 5.77
N LEU A 104 5.18 9.54 6.02
CA LEU A 104 4.12 8.57 6.30
C LEU A 104 3.83 7.66 5.09
N ALA A 105 3.98 8.19 3.88
CA ALA A 105 3.88 7.39 2.67
C ALA A 105 4.95 6.29 2.62
N ASP A 106 6.20 6.62 2.95
CA ASP A 106 7.32 5.66 2.96
C ASP A 106 7.20 4.60 4.06
N THR A 107 6.67 4.95 5.24
CA THR A 107 6.51 4.03 6.36
C THR A 107 5.23 3.20 6.28
N GLY A 108 4.33 3.52 5.36
CA GLY A 108 3.02 2.88 5.22
C GLY A 108 3.02 1.49 4.59
N PHE A 109 4.15 1.05 4.01
CA PHE A 109 4.25 -0.21 3.27
C PHE A 109 4.42 -1.44 4.18
N PHE A 110 3.54 -1.62 5.13
CA PHE A 110 3.46 -2.86 5.90
C PHE A 110 2.00 -3.18 6.22
N ASP A 111 1.69 -4.46 6.28
CA ASP A 111 0.35 -4.96 6.57
C ASP A 111 -0.70 -4.34 5.64
N LEU A 112 -0.39 -4.37 4.33
CA LEU A 112 -1.28 -3.92 3.28
C LEU A 112 -2.10 -5.11 2.74
N GLU A 113 -3.34 -4.83 2.40
CA GLU A 113 -4.18 -5.73 1.61
C GLU A 113 -3.85 -5.59 0.12
N ARG A 114 -3.65 -4.34 -0.33
CA ARG A 114 -3.26 -4.00 -1.70
C ARG A 114 -2.83 -2.55 -1.82
N VAL A 115 -2.21 -2.24 -2.93
CA VAL A 115 -1.92 -0.85 -3.37
C VAL A 115 -2.66 -0.59 -4.67
N GLU A 116 -3.41 0.51 -4.73
CA GLU A 116 -4.17 0.93 -5.91
C GLU A 116 -3.54 2.20 -6.48
N VAL A 117 -3.18 2.19 -7.76
CA VAL A 117 -2.58 3.34 -8.46
C VAL A 117 -3.51 3.82 -9.55
N LEU A 118 -4.13 4.99 -9.34
CA LEU A 118 -4.99 5.65 -10.30
C LEU A 118 -4.16 6.62 -11.13
N LYS A 119 -4.15 6.41 -12.44
CA LYS A 119 -3.37 7.21 -13.38
C LYS A 119 -4.27 8.24 -14.08
N GLY A 120 -4.03 9.50 -13.81
CA GLY A 120 -4.78 10.64 -14.36
C GLY A 120 -5.51 11.44 -13.29
N PRO A 121 -6.22 12.52 -13.68
CA PRO A 121 -6.83 13.45 -12.75
C PRO A 121 -7.89 12.80 -11.85
N GLN A 122 -7.74 12.97 -10.53
CA GLN A 122 -8.66 12.46 -9.50
C GLN A 122 -9.09 13.58 -8.53
N GLY A 123 -9.10 14.83 -9.01
CA GLY A 123 -9.35 16.01 -8.18
C GLY A 123 -10.72 16.04 -7.51
N THR A 124 -11.73 15.41 -8.11
CA THR A 124 -13.10 15.34 -7.55
C THR A 124 -13.19 14.44 -6.30
N LEU A 125 -12.40 13.36 -6.24
CA LEU A 125 -12.44 12.37 -5.16
C LEU A 125 -11.36 12.60 -4.09
N TYR A 126 -10.18 13.10 -4.51
CA TYR A 126 -9.00 13.21 -3.65
C TYR A 126 -8.51 14.66 -3.47
N GLY A 127 -9.27 15.62 -4.03
CA GLY A 127 -8.98 17.05 -3.91
C GLY A 127 -7.99 17.58 -4.93
N ARG A 128 -7.74 18.89 -4.87
CA ARG A 128 -7.00 19.67 -5.89
C ARG A 128 -5.59 19.17 -6.21
N ASN A 129 -4.98 18.44 -5.31
CA ASN A 129 -3.59 17.96 -5.45
C ASN A 129 -3.50 16.65 -6.25
N ALA A 130 -4.61 15.97 -6.54
CA ALA A 130 -4.65 14.75 -7.34
C ALA A 130 -4.79 15.06 -8.85
N ALA A 131 -3.94 15.94 -9.37
CA ALA A 131 -3.99 16.36 -10.77
C ALA A 131 -3.44 15.27 -11.72
N ASN A 132 -2.46 14.50 -11.29
CA ASN A 132 -1.80 13.47 -12.11
C ASN A 132 -2.12 12.04 -11.67
N GLY A 133 -2.63 11.85 -10.48
CA GLY A 133 -3.04 10.55 -9.99
C GLY A 133 -3.09 10.42 -8.48
N VAL A 134 -3.37 9.20 -8.04
CA VAL A 134 -3.44 8.82 -6.64
C VAL A 134 -2.78 7.48 -6.44
N ILE A 135 -2.02 7.33 -5.37
CA ILE A 135 -1.53 6.06 -4.85
C ILE A 135 -2.25 5.81 -3.53
N ASN A 136 -3.11 4.81 -3.51
CA ASN A 136 -3.96 4.50 -2.36
C ASN A 136 -3.50 3.19 -1.72
N LEU A 137 -2.99 3.29 -0.50
CA LEU A 137 -2.53 2.16 0.30
C LEU A 137 -3.73 1.62 1.09
N ILE A 138 -4.16 0.42 0.79
CA ILE A 138 -5.25 -0.24 1.51
C ILE A 138 -4.65 -1.17 2.56
N THR A 139 -4.95 -0.90 3.82
CA THR A 139 -4.45 -1.71 4.93
C THR A 139 -5.30 -2.96 5.12
N ALA A 140 -4.65 -4.06 5.51
CA ALA A 140 -5.36 -5.29 5.82
C ALA A 140 -6.31 -5.11 7.03
N ARG A 141 -7.49 -5.70 6.91
CA ARG A 141 -8.54 -5.61 7.94
C ARG A 141 -8.49 -6.79 8.92
N PRO A 142 -9.04 -6.60 10.13
CA PRO A 142 -9.27 -7.70 11.04
C PRO A 142 -10.18 -8.76 10.42
N THR A 143 -9.84 -10.03 10.64
CA THR A 143 -10.64 -11.19 10.17
C THR A 143 -11.49 -11.75 11.28
N SER A 144 -12.53 -12.53 10.92
CA SER A 144 -13.38 -13.26 11.87
C SER A 144 -12.74 -14.53 12.42
N GLU A 145 -11.57 -14.91 11.90
CA GLU A 145 -10.83 -16.09 12.33
C GLU A 145 -9.58 -15.70 13.09
N PHE A 146 -9.28 -16.47 14.16
CA PHE A 146 -8.00 -16.33 14.84
C PHE A 146 -6.88 -16.86 13.94
N GLY A 147 -5.85 -16.04 13.72
CA GLY A 147 -4.74 -16.42 12.88
C GLY A 147 -3.62 -15.39 12.97
N GLY A 148 -2.50 -15.70 12.35
CA GLY A 148 -1.39 -14.76 12.30
C GLY A 148 -0.26 -15.29 11.45
N ASP A 149 0.58 -14.36 11.01
CA ASP A 149 1.73 -14.61 10.17
C ASP A 149 2.97 -13.99 10.81
N TYR A 150 4.09 -14.66 10.61
CA TYR A 150 5.39 -14.20 11.08
C TYR A 150 6.42 -14.41 9.99
N THR A 151 7.01 -13.33 9.51
CA THR A 151 8.01 -13.36 8.44
C THR A 151 9.31 -12.72 8.91
N VAL A 152 10.43 -13.34 8.54
CA VAL A 152 11.77 -12.79 8.75
C VAL A 152 12.53 -12.85 7.43
N ASP A 153 12.86 -11.67 6.92
CA ASP A 153 13.70 -11.51 5.74
C ASP A 153 15.10 -11.10 6.17
N VAL A 154 16.10 -11.74 5.59
CA VAL A 154 17.51 -11.44 5.83
C VAL A 154 18.20 -11.11 4.51
N GLY A 155 19.08 -10.13 4.54
CA GLY A 155 19.73 -9.63 3.34
C GLY A 155 21.17 -9.17 3.56
N THR A 156 21.73 -8.59 2.52
CA THR A 156 23.06 -7.96 2.58
C THR A 156 23.08 -6.74 3.50
N TYR A 157 24.27 -6.32 3.90
CA TYR A 157 24.47 -5.21 4.86
C TYR A 157 23.76 -5.43 6.20
N GLY A 158 23.75 -6.67 6.69
CA GLY A 158 23.11 -7.01 7.97
C GLY A 158 21.60 -6.75 7.98
N ALA A 159 20.96 -6.67 6.80
CA ALA A 159 19.53 -6.40 6.71
C ALA A 159 18.73 -7.52 7.38
N VAL A 160 17.86 -7.11 8.30
CA VAL A 160 16.88 -7.99 8.97
C VAL A 160 15.55 -7.24 9.04
N LYS A 161 14.57 -7.77 8.32
CA LYS A 161 13.19 -7.30 8.39
C LYS A 161 12.34 -8.37 9.07
N THR A 162 11.58 -8.00 10.05
CA THR A 162 10.68 -8.88 10.78
C THR A 162 9.28 -8.29 10.75
N THR A 163 8.32 -9.06 10.29
CA THR A 163 6.91 -8.70 10.30
C THR A 163 6.14 -9.74 11.10
N ALA A 164 5.30 -9.30 12.01
CA ALA A 164 4.42 -10.16 12.78
C ALA A 164 3.00 -9.60 12.74
N VAL A 165 2.04 -10.47 12.44
CA VAL A 165 0.62 -10.11 12.35
C VAL A 165 -0.18 -11.11 13.15
N VAL A 166 -1.16 -10.62 13.93
CA VAL A 166 -2.10 -11.45 14.67
C VAL A 166 -3.51 -10.90 14.54
N ASN A 167 -4.42 -11.75 14.08
CA ASN A 167 -5.86 -11.50 14.09
C ASN A 167 -6.48 -12.12 15.34
N MET A 168 -7.22 -11.32 16.09
CA MET A 168 -7.87 -11.74 17.33
C MET A 168 -9.36 -11.35 17.28
N PRO A 169 -10.25 -12.24 16.86
CA PRO A 169 -11.69 -12.05 17.00
C PRO A 169 -12.07 -12.29 18.47
N PHE A 170 -12.48 -11.26 19.18
CA PHE A 170 -12.95 -11.38 20.56
C PHE A 170 -14.41 -11.78 20.66
N SER A 171 -15.21 -11.43 19.65
CA SER A 171 -16.61 -11.83 19.50
C SER A 171 -17.03 -11.71 18.03
N ASP A 172 -18.25 -12.16 17.71
CA ASP A 172 -18.82 -12.00 16.36
C ASP A 172 -18.84 -10.53 15.90
N ASN A 173 -18.93 -9.60 16.85
CA ASN A 173 -19.03 -8.17 16.59
C ASN A 173 -17.73 -7.41 16.85
N LEU A 174 -16.72 -8.02 17.47
CA LEU A 174 -15.44 -7.35 17.79
C LEU A 174 -14.28 -8.15 17.23
N ARG A 175 -13.63 -7.58 16.26
CA ARG A 175 -12.43 -8.13 15.60
C ARG A 175 -11.27 -7.17 15.75
N THR A 176 -10.10 -7.70 16.02
CA THR A 176 -8.88 -6.90 16.12
C THR A 176 -7.76 -7.53 15.31
N ARG A 177 -6.87 -6.68 14.82
CA ARG A 177 -5.65 -7.07 14.12
C ARG A 177 -4.50 -6.23 14.63
N LEU A 178 -3.44 -6.89 15.06
CA LEU A 178 -2.18 -6.25 15.45
C LEU A 178 -1.12 -6.64 14.43
N ALA A 179 -0.48 -5.64 13.84
CA ALA A 179 0.67 -5.81 12.98
C ALA A 179 1.87 -5.05 13.55
N VAL A 180 3.05 -5.67 13.49
CA VAL A 180 4.32 -5.12 13.96
C VAL A 180 5.37 -5.32 12.88
N LEU A 181 6.14 -4.27 12.60
CA LEU A 181 7.29 -4.29 11.69
C LEU A 181 8.54 -3.83 12.46
N SER A 182 9.64 -4.55 12.27
CA SER A 182 10.98 -4.10 12.59
C SER A 182 11.87 -4.30 11.37
N ASN A 183 12.48 -3.22 10.88
CA ASN A 183 13.33 -3.26 9.69
C ASN A 183 14.67 -2.59 10.02
N LYS A 184 15.74 -3.36 9.98
CA LYS A 184 17.10 -2.88 10.29
C LYS A 184 18.04 -3.25 9.15
N ARG A 185 18.95 -2.31 8.83
CA ARG A 185 20.00 -2.51 7.84
C ARG A 185 21.15 -1.56 8.16
N ASP A 186 22.38 -2.03 8.03
CA ASP A 186 23.57 -1.20 8.14
C ASP A 186 23.68 -0.23 6.94
N GLY A 187 24.44 0.83 7.10
CA GLY A 187 24.62 1.84 6.06
C GLY A 187 25.34 1.30 4.83
N MET A 188 24.87 1.67 3.66
CA MET A 188 25.47 1.27 2.38
C MET A 188 26.55 2.20 1.88
N VAL A 189 26.62 3.42 2.42
CA VAL A 189 27.57 4.46 2.00
C VAL A 189 28.45 4.84 3.17
N THR A 190 29.76 4.68 3.02
CA THR A 190 30.73 5.06 4.05
C THR A 190 31.40 6.36 3.70
N ASN A 191 31.38 7.33 4.60
CA ASN A 191 32.16 8.56 4.48
C ASN A 191 33.65 8.22 4.65
N THR A 192 34.42 8.39 3.60
CA THR A 192 35.85 8.04 3.57
C THR A 192 36.74 8.88 4.52
N VAL A 193 36.25 10.04 4.97
CA VAL A 193 36.97 10.91 5.88
C VAL A 193 36.68 10.60 7.34
N THR A 194 35.40 10.35 7.66
CA THR A 194 34.96 10.17 9.05
C THR A 194 34.75 8.72 9.43
N GLY A 195 34.72 7.79 8.46
CA GLY A 195 34.37 6.38 8.65
C GLY A 195 32.90 6.15 9.03
N LYS A 196 32.08 7.19 9.02
CA LYS A 196 30.66 7.06 9.39
C LYS A 196 29.87 6.48 8.22
N GLU A 197 29.00 5.53 8.53
CA GLU A 197 28.05 4.96 7.57
C GLU A 197 26.81 5.84 7.44
N PHE A 198 26.24 5.84 6.26
CA PHE A 198 25.00 6.54 5.90
C PHE A 198 24.07 5.61 5.12
N ASP A 199 22.81 5.99 5.05
CA ASP A 199 21.73 5.21 4.45
C ASP A 199 21.46 3.91 5.23
N ASP A 200 21.72 3.93 6.53
CA ASP A 200 21.27 2.91 7.45
C ASP A 200 19.73 2.97 7.60
N ARG A 201 19.12 1.84 7.93
CA ARG A 201 17.68 1.75 8.21
C ARG A 201 17.47 1.18 9.60
N ASN A 202 16.61 1.79 10.37
CA ASN A 202 16.22 1.32 11.70
C ASN A 202 14.79 1.77 12.00
N ASP A 203 13.83 1.11 11.34
CA ASP A 203 12.42 1.44 11.41
C ASP A 203 11.69 0.43 12.28
N THR A 204 10.81 0.94 13.13
CA THR A 204 9.87 0.11 13.88
C THR A 204 8.49 0.74 13.76
N ALA A 205 7.52 -0.06 13.34
CA ALA A 205 6.14 0.39 13.21
C ALA A 205 5.19 -0.64 13.83
N PHE A 206 4.06 -0.16 14.30
CA PHE A 206 2.96 -1.00 14.73
C PHE A 206 1.63 -0.42 14.27
N ARG A 207 0.68 -1.31 13.98
CA ARG A 207 -0.69 -0.94 13.64
C ARG A 207 -1.65 -1.80 14.44
N LEU A 208 -2.59 -1.16 15.11
CA LEU A 208 -3.72 -1.82 15.74
C LEU A 208 -4.99 -1.40 14.99
N SER A 209 -5.65 -2.37 14.40
CA SER A 209 -6.94 -2.20 13.73
C SER A 209 -8.03 -2.85 14.56
N VAL A 210 -9.14 -2.15 14.73
CA VAL A 210 -10.28 -2.62 15.53
C VAL A 210 -11.55 -2.39 14.71
N ASP A 211 -12.27 -3.46 14.44
CA ASP A 211 -13.59 -3.43 13.81
C ASP A 211 -14.63 -3.83 14.84
N TYR A 212 -15.63 -2.99 15.02
CA TYR A 212 -16.74 -3.26 15.94
C TYR A 212 -18.08 -2.96 15.27
N ASP A 213 -18.89 -4.00 15.14
CA ASP A 213 -20.23 -3.90 14.57
C ASP A 213 -21.24 -3.59 15.70
N PHE A 214 -21.68 -2.34 15.80
CA PHE A 214 -22.71 -1.93 16.79
C PHE A 214 -24.09 -2.48 16.44
N SER A 215 -24.39 -2.54 15.16
CA SER A 215 -25.61 -3.10 14.60
C SER A 215 -25.42 -3.35 13.11
N CYS A 216 -26.38 -3.98 12.45
CA CYS A 216 -26.30 -4.21 11.00
C CYS A 216 -26.17 -2.92 10.15
N LEU A 217 -26.35 -1.75 10.75
CA LEU A 217 -26.38 -0.46 10.04
C LEU A 217 -25.32 0.54 10.49
N LEU A 218 -24.54 0.24 11.54
CA LEU A 218 -23.55 1.20 12.05
C LEU A 218 -22.18 0.54 12.19
N TYR A 219 -21.21 1.06 11.44
CA TYR A 219 -19.79 0.67 11.49
C TYR A 219 -18.96 1.76 12.15
N THR A 220 -17.97 1.38 12.94
CA THR A 220 -17.04 2.31 13.59
C THR A 220 -15.87 2.73 12.70
N SER A 221 -15.62 1.98 11.64
CA SER A 221 -14.62 2.32 10.62
C SER A 221 -15.35 2.66 9.32
N PRO A 222 -15.04 3.79 8.67
CA PRO A 222 -15.63 4.11 7.38
C PRO A 222 -15.27 3.01 6.39
N SER A 223 -16.24 2.23 6.01
CA SER A 223 -16.13 1.20 4.98
C SER A 223 -16.47 1.81 3.64
N PRO A 224 -15.84 1.40 2.54
CA PRO A 224 -16.31 1.78 1.21
C PRO A 224 -17.77 1.43 0.93
N ARG A 225 -18.35 0.46 1.67
CA ARG A 225 -19.77 0.13 1.60
C ARG A 225 -20.67 1.17 2.25
N ASP A 226 -20.17 1.97 3.20
CA ASP A 226 -20.97 2.98 3.88
C ASP A 226 -21.25 4.20 2.97
N VAL A 227 -20.59 4.27 1.84
CA VAL A 227 -20.77 5.35 0.83
C VAL A 227 -21.91 5.00 -0.17
N GLU A 228 -22.31 3.72 -0.26
CA GLU A 228 -23.35 3.29 -1.20
C GLU A 228 -24.78 3.54 -0.70
N GLU A 229 -24.98 3.82 0.59
CA GLU A 229 -26.32 3.96 1.21
C GLU A 229 -26.69 5.41 1.56
N SER A 230 -25.90 6.42 1.13
CA SER A 230 -26.18 7.83 1.42
C SER A 230 -26.59 8.65 0.20
#